data_773bee74133b21e0178c5b58a88bbf39
#
_entry.id   773bee74133b21e0178c5b58a88bbf39
#
_cell.length_a   1.000
_cell.length_b   1.000
_cell.length_c   1.000
_cell.angle_alpha   90.00
_cell.angle_beta   90.00
_cell.angle_gamma   90.00
#
_symmetry.space_group_name_H-M   'P 1'
#
loop_
_entity.id
_entity.type
_entity.pdbx_description
1 polymer ?
#
loop_
_entity_poly.entity_id
_entity_poly.type
_entity_poly.pdbx_seq_one_letter_code
_entity_poly.pdbx_strand_id
1 'polypeptide(L)'
;MKRVVLLSLGALALVACSKPEPADQAAPPSPSEAPTAAEPADPAAAATQSPSFDCAKAQSEAEKLVCVDPRLAALDRQLAALYKRVQTSPDELDIAAEQRGWIKGRDACSRAVEPKRCLVESYQTRLVELTINGGGIQIPAKVEYRCDDNSKPVTAVFYNDIDPTAAVVSWGNDQAIVFPMPVTQDENNGGRWGREGVDLRTHDDQTTLEFYGTTLQCQVAR
;
A
#
# COMPACT_ATOMS: atom_id res chain seq x y z
N MET A 1 19.85 54.77 -2.61
CA MET A 1 21.16 55.51 -2.57
C MET A 1 22.27 54.53 -2.24
N LYS A 2 23.32 54.62 -3.04
CA LYS A 2 24.71 54.11 -2.90
C LYS A 2 24.93 52.60 -3.13
N ARG A 3 25.44 52.41 -4.35
CA ARG A 3 26.27 51.32 -4.86
C ARG A 3 27.59 51.20 -4.04
N VAL A 4 28.13 49.99 -3.91
CA VAL A 4 29.58 49.79 -4.01
C VAL A 4 29.84 48.48 -4.72
N VAL A 5 30.58 48.61 -5.81
CA VAL A 5 31.24 47.56 -6.61
C VAL A 5 32.67 47.43 -6.10
N LEU A 6 33.22 46.22 -6.02
CA LEU A 6 34.67 46.03 -6.10
C LEU A 6 34.99 44.66 -6.72
N LEU A 7 35.62 44.77 -7.88
CA LEU A 7 36.36 43.73 -8.59
C LEU A 7 37.73 43.49 -7.91
N SER A 8 38.22 42.24 -7.98
CA SER A 8 39.67 42.05 -8.17
C SER A 8 39.98 40.70 -8.84
N LEU A 9 40.66 40.79 -9.94
CA LEU A 9 41.34 39.77 -10.73
C LEU A 9 42.51 39.14 -9.95
N GLY A 10 42.82 37.89 -10.25
CA GLY A 10 44.10 37.27 -9.92
C GLY A 10 44.28 35.94 -10.64
N ALA A 11 44.89 35.99 -11.82
CA ALA A 11 45.36 34.83 -12.58
C ALA A 11 46.74 34.39 -12.08
N LEU A 12 47.00 33.09 -11.97
CA LEU A 12 48.35 32.55 -12.20
C LEU A 12 48.28 31.10 -12.72
N ALA A 13 48.78 30.91 -13.92
CA ALA A 13 48.99 29.64 -14.57
C ALA A 13 50.32 29.03 -14.07
N LEU A 14 50.31 27.71 -13.81
CA LEU A 14 51.54 26.94 -13.72
C LEU A 14 51.38 25.68 -14.61
N VAL A 15 52.15 25.73 -15.70
CA VAL A 15 52.42 24.62 -16.62
C VAL A 15 53.42 23.70 -15.98
N ALA A 16 53.08 22.42 -15.79
CA ALA A 16 54.01 21.35 -15.48
C ALA A 16 54.00 20.33 -16.61
N CYS A 17 55.11 20.28 -17.34
CA CYS A 17 55.42 19.23 -18.31
C CYS A 17 55.66 17.91 -17.59
N SER A 18 54.96 16.88 -17.97
CA SER A 18 55.27 15.49 -17.64
C SER A 18 55.52 14.69 -18.90
N LYS A 19 56.59 13.96 -18.86
CA LYS A 19 57.30 13.14 -19.83
C LYS A 19 56.42 11.97 -20.33
N PRO A 20 56.52 11.56 -21.62
CA PRO A 20 55.76 10.38 -22.09
C PRO A 20 56.45 9.09 -21.63
N GLU A 21 55.64 8.22 -21.04
CA GLU A 21 55.96 6.84 -20.69
C GLU A 21 55.60 5.90 -21.85
N PRO A 22 56.33 4.81 -22.07
CA PRO A 22 56.19 4.00 -23.28
C PRO A 22 54.92 3.14 -23.23
N ALA A 23 54.31 2.97 -24.38
CA ALA A 23 53.15 2.14 -24.65
C ALA A 23 53.40 0.68 -24.20
N ASP A 24 52.60 0.22 -23.26
CA ASP A 24 52.49 -1.17 -22.92
C ASP A 24 51.46 -1.85 -23.80
N GLN A 25 51.77 -3.11 -24.17
CA GLN A 25 51.13 -3.89 -25.21
C GLN A 25 49.71 -4.22 -24.84
N ALA A 26 48.78 -4.02 -25.75
CA ALA A 26 47.40 -4.48 -25.67
C ALA A 26 47.34 -6.01 -25.52
N ALA A 27 46.79 -6.47 -24.43
CA ALA A 27 46.37 -7.85 -24.24
C ALA A 27 45.23 -8.21 -25.24
N PRO A 28 45.19 -9.42 -25.78
CA PRO A 28 44.12 -9.81 -26.67
C PRO A 28 42.77 -9.85 -25.95
N PRO A 29 41.63 -9.53 -26.62
CA PRO A 29 40.30 -9.54 -26.00
C PRO A 29 39.96 -10.95 -25.54
N SER A 30 39.59 -11.08 -24.30
CA SER A 30 38.97 -12.30 -23.75
C SER A 30 37.74 -12.70 -24.55
N PRO A 31 37.50 -14.00 -24.74
CA PRO A 31 36.32 -14.48 -25.45
C PRO A 31 35.05 -13.92 -24.75
N SER A 32 34.21 -13.28 -25.57
CA SER A 32 32.88 -12.84 -25.15
C SER A 32 32.13 -14.06 -24.60
N GLU A 33 31.79 -14.04 -23.31
CA GLU A 33 30.90 -15.02 -22.72
C GLU A 33 29.58 -14.94 -23.48
N ALA A 34 29.21 -16.05 -24.08
CA ALA A 34 27.91 -16.26 -24.67
C ALA A 34 26.84 -16.03 -23.59
N PRO A 35 25.67 -15.45 -23.91
CA PRO A 35 24.60 -15.29 -22.95
C PRO A 35 24.26 -16.67 -22.38
N THR A 36 24.48 -16.83 -21.09
CA THR A 36 24.06 -18.01 -20.33
C THR A 36 22.56 -18.16 -20.53
N ALA A 37 22.15 -19.28 -21.13
CA ALA A 37 20.75 -19.62 -21.26
C ALA A 37 20.08 -19.48 -19.89
N ALA A 38 18.98 -18.74 -19.84
CA ALA A 38 18.20 -18.54 -18.61
C ALA A 38 17.86 -19.94 -18.05
N GLU A 39 18.30 -20.17 -16.82
CA GLU A 39 17.98 -21.39 -16.07
C GLU A 39 16.44 -21.53 -16.01
N PRO A 40 15.86 -22.70 -16.32
CA PRO A 40 14.42 -22.86 -16.28
C PRO A 40 13.92 -22.55 -14.87
N ALA A 41 13.05 -21.56 -14.73
CA ALA A 41 12.45 -21.19 -13.46
C ALA A 41 11.82 -22.42 -12.80
N ASP A 42 12.14 -22.64 -11.52
CA ASP A 42 11.59 -23.73 -10.72
C ASP A 42 10.05 -23.65 -10.74
N PRO A 43 9.33 -24.69 -11.24
CA PRO A 43 7.87 -24.69 -11.28
C PRO A 43 7.23 -24.52 -9.88
N ALA A 44 7.92 -24.89 -8.79
CA ALA A 44 7.47 -24.65 -7.43
C ALA A 44 7.54 -23.15 -7.06
N ALA A 45 8.60 -22.45 -7.49
CA ALA A 45 8.72 -21.00 -7.31
C ALA A 45 7.68 -20.22 -8.14
N ALA A 46 7.36 -20.68 -9.34
CA ALA A 46 6.32 -20.09 -10.16
C ALA A 46 4.92 -20.29 -9.53
N ALA A 47 4.64 -21.45 -8.95
CA ALA A 47 3.37 -21.74 -8.27
C ALA A 47 3.14 -20.87 -7.02
N THR A 48 4.21 -20.47 -6.30
CA THR A 48 4.11 -19.55 -5.16
C THR A 48 3.89 -18.09 -5.55
N GLN A 49 4.06 -17.74 -6.82
CA GLN A 49 3.87 -16.39 -7.34
C GLN A 49 2.53 -16.20 -8.06
N SER A 50 1.88 -17.28 -8.50
CA SER A 50 0.59 -17.21 -9.21
C SER A 50 -0.57 -16.90 -8.25
N PRO A 51 -1.67 -16.28 -8.71
CA PRO A 51 -2.89 -16.10 -7.92
C PRO A 51 -3.61 -17.45 -7.66
N SER A 52 -4.73 -17.41 -6.97
CA SER A 52 -5.55 -18.60 -6.64
C SER A 52 -6.33 -19.17 -7.83
N PHE A 53 -6.34 -18.47 -8.95
CA PHE A 53 -7.02 -18.85 -10.19
C PHE A 53 -6.06 -19.04 -11.36
N ASP A 54 -6.54 -19.66 -12.43
CA ASP A 54 -5.78 -19.91 -13.65
C ASP A 54 -5.71 -18.65 -14.52
N CYS A 55 -4.52 -18.06 -14.63
CA CYS A 55 -4.28 -16.85 -15.41
C CYS A 55 -4.56 -17.00 -16.91
N ALA A 56 -4.52 -18.23 -17.46
CA ALA A 56 -4.92 -18.46 -18.84
C ALA A 56 -6.43 -18.23 -19.07
N LYS A 57 -7.21 -18.19 -17.99
CA LYS A 57 -8.66 -17.96 -18.00
C LYS A 57 -9.05 -16.55 -17.54
N ALA A 58 -8.08 -15.67 -17.25
CA ALA A 58 -8.35 -14.30 -16.84
C ALA A 58 -9.10 -13.54 -17.93
N GLN A 59 -10.30 -13.06 -17.60
CA GLN A 59 -11.18 -12.36 -18.53
C GLN A 59 -11.19 -10.85 -18.30
N SER A 60 -11.25 -10.41 -17.03
CA SER A 60 -11.27 -8.98 -16.69
C SER A 60 -9.86 -8.38 -16.68
N GLU A 61 -9.77 -7.07 -16.93
CA GLU A 61 -8.50 -6.34 -16.80
C GLU A 61 -7.97 -6.39 -15.37
N ALA A 62 -8.85 -6.46 -14.37
CA ALA A 62 -8.48 -6.63 -12.98
C ALA A 62 -7.77 -7.98 -12.76
N GLU A 63 -8.32 -9.09 -13.29
CA GLU A 63 -7.69 -10.42 -13.20
C GLU A 63 -6.34 -10.46 -13.90
N LYS A 64 -6.21 -9.83 -15.06
CA LYS A 64 -4.93 -9.72 -15.77
C LYS A 64 -3.89 -8.98 -14.96
N LEU A 65 -4.26 -7.89 -14.27
CA LEU A 65 -3.38 -7.18 -13.35
C LEU A 65 -2.96 -8.05 -12.16
N VAL A 66 -3.89 -8.83 -11.60
CA VAL A 66 -3.58 -9.78 -10.51
C VAL A 66 -2.56 -10.84 -10.97
N CYS A 67 -2.65 -11.29 -12.22
CA CYS A 67 -1.74 -12.28 -12.77
C CYS A 67 -0.31 -11.78 -12.95
N VAL A 68 -0.11 -10.49 -13.21
CA VAL A 68 1.22 -9.92 -13.50
C VAL A 68 1.85 -9.20 -12.31
N ASP A 69 1.10 -8.96 -11.24
CA ASP A 69 1.60 -8.29 -10.05
C ASP A 69 1.75 -9.26 -8.87
N PRO A 70 2.99 -9.54 -8.40
CA PRO A 70 3.23 -10.51 -7.33
C PRO A 70 2.52 -10.17 -6.01
N ARG A 71 2.34 -8.88 -5.70
CA ARG A 71 1.64 -8.42 -4.49
C ARG A 71 0.14 -8.73 -4.59
N LEU A 72 -0.47 -8.43 -5.74
CA LEU A 72 -1.89 -8.73 -5.96
C LEU A 72 -2.14 -10.24 -5.98
N ALA A 73 -1.27 -11.02 -6.61
CA ALA A 73 -1.35 -12.48 -6.60
C ALA A 73 -1.24 -13.06 -5.17
N ALA A 74 -0.39 -12.48 -4.31
CA ALA A 74 -0.28 -12.88 -2.91
C ALA A 74 -1.56 -12.56 -2.12
N LEU A 75 -2.11 -11.35 -2.28
CA LEU A 75 -3.38 -10.95 -1.67
C LEU A 75 -4.55 -11.83 -2.12
N ASP A 76 -4.58 -12.20 -3.39
CA ASP A 76 -5.60 -13.09 -3.95
C ASP A 76 -5.53 -14.48 -3.32
N ARG A 77 -4.35 -15.08 -3.20
CA ARG A 77 -4.18 -16.38 -2.50
C ARG A 77 -4.60 -16.31 -1.04
N GLN A 78 -4.20 -15.24 -0.34
CA GLN A 78 -4.57 -15.03 1.06
C GLN A 78 -6.08 -14.93 1.21
N LEU A 79 -6.73 -14.16 0.36
CA LEU A 79 -8.18 -14.00 0.35
C LEU A 79 -8.91 -15.31 0.05
N ALA A 80 -8.47 -16.06 -0.96
CA ALA A 80 -9.05 -17.34 -1.32
C ALA A 80 -8.98 -18.36 -0.17
N ALA A 81 -7.81 -18.40 0.53
CA ALA A 81 -7.62 -19.26 1.69
C ALA A 81 -8.53 -18.84 2.87
N LEU A 82 -8.65 -17.53 3.13
CA LEU A 82 -9.53 -17.03 4.20
C LEU A 82 -11.00 -17.28 3.86
N TYR A 83 -11.44 -16.95 2.65
CA TYR A 83 -12.81 -17.18 2.19
C TYR A 83 -13.21 -18.65 2.35
N LYS A 84 -12.36 -19.59 1.96
CA LYS A 84 -12.60 -21.03 2.13
C LYS A 84 -12.84 -21.42 3.60
N ARG A 85 -12.16 -20.78 4.55
CA ARG A 85 -12.33 -21.04 5.98
C ARG A 85 -13.66 -20.51 6.50
N VAL A 86 -14.00 -19.24 6.16
CA VAL A 86 -15.18 -18.57 6.72
C VAL A 86 -16.49 -19.01 6.09
N GLN A 87 -16.50 -19.45 4.83
CA GLN A 87 -17.72 -19.93 4.16
C GLN A 87 -18.28 -21.21 4.78
N THR A 88 -17.51 -21.92 5.61
CA THR A 88 -17.95 -23.12 6.34
C THR A 88 -18.40 -22.80 7.76
N SER A 89 -18.35 -21.53 8.19
CA SER A 89 -18.84 -21.10 9.51
C SER A 89 -20.38 -21.15 9.54
N PRO A 90 -20.97 -21.59 10.66
CA PRO A 90 -22.43 -21.66 10.80
C PRO A 90 -23.11 -20.28 10.95
N ASP A 91 -22.36 -19.20 11.05
CA ASP A 91 -22.92 -17.85 11.18
C ASP A 91 -23.56 -17.41 9.85
N GLU A 92 -24.84 -17.04 9.91
CA GLU A 92 -25.79 -16.85 8.80
C GLU A 92 -25.52 -15.68 7.85
N LEU A 93 -24.31 -15.17 7.75
CA LEU A 93 -23.99 -14.17 6.74
C LEU A 93 -23.98 -14.84 5.36
N ASP A 94 -24.68 -14.28 4.38
CA ASP A 94 -24.59 -14.73 2.98
C ASP A 94 -23.23 -14.31 2.39
N ILE A 95 -22.16 -14.88 2.96
CA ILE A 95 -20.78 -14.66 2.58
C ILE A 95 -20.59 -14.89 1.07
N ALA A 96 -21.35 -15.82 0.50
CA ALA A 96 -21.26 -16.10 -0.94
C ALA A 96 -21.86 -14.97 -1.79
N ALA A 97 -22.98 -14.36 -1.38
CA ALA A 97 -23.54 -13.21 -2.07
C ALA A 97 -22.64 -11.98 -1.94
N GLU A 98 -22.12 -11.74 -0.73
CA GLU A 98 -21.15 -10.66 -0.50
C GLU A 98 -19.87 -10.83 -1.34
N GLN A 99 -19.37 -12.07 -1.44
CA GLN A 99 -18.18 -12.35 -2.27
C GLN A 99 -18.44 -12.07 -3.74
N ARG A 100 -19.63 -12.44 -4.25
CA ARG A 100 -20.03 -12.08 -5.63
C ARG A 100 -20.11 -10.57 -5.83
N GLY A 101 -20.64 -9.85 -4.84
CA GLY A 101 -20.70 -8.38 -4.85
C GLY A 101 -19.30 -7.76 -4.85
N TRP A 102 -18.41 -8.26 -3.99
CA TRP A 102 -17.02 -7.83 -3.91
C TRP A 102 -16.26 -8.06 -5.22
N ILE A 103 -16.40 -9.22 -5.88
CA ILE A 103 -15.76 -9.49 -7.18
C ILE A 103 -16.14 -8.43 -8.21
N LYS A 104 -17.41 -8.05 -8.28
CA LYS A 104 -17.88 -6.98 -9.20
C LYS A 104 -17.24 -5.63 -8.88
N GLY A 105 -17.13 -5.29 -7.60
CA GLY A 105 -16.46 -4.07 -7.14
C GLY A 105 -14.97 -4.08 -7.45
N ARG A 106 -14.28 -5.19 -7.18
CA ARG A 106 -12.87 -5.40 -7.52
C ARG A 106 -12.62 -5.20 -9.03
N ASP A 107 -13.45 -5.77 -9.87
CA ASP A 107 -13.30 -5.67 -11.33
C ASP A 107 -13.53 -4.24 -11.83
N ALA A 108 -14.32 -3.44 -11.12
CA ALA A 108 -14.50 -2.02 -11.42
C ALA A 108 -13.22 -1.20 -11.23
N CYS A 109 -12.25 -1.67 -10.43
CA CYS A 109 -10.94 -1.03 -10.24
C CYS A 109 -10.16 -0.83 -11.55
N SER A 110 -10.43 -1.62 -12.58
CA SER A 110 -9.82 -1.44 -13.91
C SER A 110 -10.08 -0.06 -14.54
N ARG A 111 -11.12 0.64 -14.06
CA ARG A 111 -11.51 1.98 -14.52
C ARG A 111 -11.10 3.10 -13.56
N ALA A 112 -10.47 2.77 -12.43
CA ALA A 112 -9.97 3.75 -11.48
C ALA A 112 -8.78 4.54 -12.06
N VAL A 113 -8.49 5.72 -11.51
CA VAL A 113 -7.30 6.52 -11.89
C VAL A 113 -6.02 5.74 -11.60
N GLU A 114 -5.98 5.00 -10.49
CA GLU A 114 -4.87 4.15 -10.08
C GLU A 114 -5.36 2.69 -9.90
N PRO A 115 -5.51 1.92 -10.99
CA PRO A 115 -6.10 0.59 -10.93
C PRO A 115 -5.42 -0.37 -9.94
N LYS A 116 -4.10 -0.35 -9.89
CA LYS A 116 -3.32 -1.21 -8.97
C LYS A 116 -3.58 -0.84 -7.52
N ARG A 117 -3.61 0.44 -7.17
CA ARG A 117 -3.93 0.91 -5.82
C ARG A 117 -5.35 0.50 -5.42
N CYS A 118 -6.32 0.76 -6.28
CA CYS A 118 -7.71 0.34 -6.05
C CYS A 118 -7.82 -1.17 -5.79
N LEU A 119 -7.11 -1.99 -6.58
CA LEU A 119 -7.10 -3.44 -6.38
C LEU A 119 -6.48 -3.83 -5.03
N VAL A 120 -5.33 -3.27 -4.67
CA VAL A 120 -4.69 -3.54 -3.37
C VAL A 120 -5.65 -3.19 -2.23
N GLU A 121 -6.24 -1.99 -2.24
CA GLU A 121 -7.20 -1.56 -1.23
C GLU A 121 -8.46 -2.45 -1.20
N SER A 122 -8.97 -2.87 -2.35
CA SER A 122 -10.11 -3.78 -2.45
C SER A 122 -9.82 -5.15 -1.80
N TYR A 123 -8.68 -5.77 -2.11
CA TYR A 123 -8.27 -7.03 -1.52
C TYR A 123 -8.04 -6.91 -0.01
N GLN A 124 -7.32 -5.89 0.43
CA GLN A 124 -7.04 -5.66 1.84
C GLN A 124 -8.33 -5.42 2.63
N THR A 125 -9.24 -4.61 2.10
CA THR A 125 -10.56 -4.37 2.71
C THR A 125 -11.32 -5.68 2.88
N ARG A 126 -11.38 -6.53 1.84
CA ARG A 126 -12.12 -7.79 1.92
C ARG A 126 -11.49 -8.78 2.90
N LEU A 127 -10.16 -8.83 2.98
CA LEU A 127 -9.46 -9.62 3.99
C LEU A 127 -9.86 -9.20 5.41
N VAL A 128 -9.89 -7.90 5.69
CA VAL A 128 -10.29 -7.37 7.00
C VAL A 128 -11.75 -7.67 7.29
N GLU A 129 -12.67 -7.44 6.34
CA GLU A 129 -14.10 -7.76 6.48
C GLU A 129 -14.31 -9.24 6.85
N LEU A 130 -13.70 -10.15 6.08
CA LEU A 130 -13.82 -11.58 6.34
C LEU A 130 -13.16 -12.00 7.66
N THR A 131 -12.10 -11.33 8.08
CA THR A 131 -11.43 -11.60 9.36
C THR A 131 -12.30 -11.17 10.53
N ILE A 132 -12.91 -9.99 10.47
CA ILE A 132 -13.78 -9.46 11.53
C ILE A 132 -15.08 -10.24 11.59
N ASN A 133 -15.73 -10.45 10.44
CA ASN A 133 -17.05 -11.10 10.36
C ASN A 133 -16.98 -12.62 10.50
N GLY A 134 -15.85 -13.23 10.15
CA GLY A 134 -15.65 -14.69 10.28
C GLY A 134 -15.49 -15.18 11.72
N GLY A 135 -15.48 -14.28 12.69
CA GLY A 135 -15.32 -14.59 14.10
C GLY A 135 -13.91 -15.06 14.47
N GLY A 136 -13.72 -15.36 15.74
CA GLY A 136 -12.45 -15.91 16.25
C GLY A 136 -11.37 -14.86 16.55
N ILE A 137 -11.64 -13.56 16.36
CA ILE A 137 -10.77 -12.48 16.82
C ILE A 137 -11.40 -11.74 18.00
N GLN A 138 -10.55 -11.22 18.88
CA GLN A 138 -10.99 -10.28 19.91
C GLN A 138 -11.17 -8.88 19.28
N ILE A 139 -12.37 -8.31 19.44
CA ILE A 139 -12.63 -6.94 18.97
C ILE A 139 -11.93 -5.96 19.90
N PRO A 140 -11.01 -5.11 19.41
CA PRO A 140 -10.32 -4.13 20.24
C PRO A 140 -11.26 -3.05 20.78
N ALA A 141 -10.79 -2.34 21.81
CA ALA A 141 -11.53 -1.22 22.36
C ALA A 141 -11.72 -0.11 21.33
N LYS A 142 -12.93 0.42 21.27
CA LYS A 142 -13.28 1.56 20.42
C LYS A 142 -12.68 2.85 21.01
N VAL A 143 -11.97 3.62 20.19
CA VAL A 143 -11.54 4.98 20.49
C VAL A 143 -12.62 5.93 20.04
N GLU A 144 -13.05 6.82 20.94
CA GLU A 144 -14.02 7.87 20.65
C GLU A 144 -13.31 9.22 20.52
N TYR A 145 -13.73 10.02 19.56
CA TYR A 145 -13.14 11.34 19.30
C TYR A 145 -14.18 12.43 19.50
N ARG A 146 -13.73 13.56 20.05
CA ARG A 146 -14.46 14.83 20.08
C ARG A 146 -13.84 15.76 19.05
N CYS A 147 -14.63 16.18 18.07
CA CYS A 147 -14.17 16.97 16.94
C CYS A 147 -14.74 18.40 16.98
N ASP A 148 -14.24 19.28 16.12
CA ASP A 148 -14.75 20.64 15.90
C ASP A 148 -16.20 20.62 15.39
N ASP A 149 -16.56 19.64 14.53
CA ASP A 149 -17.95 19.31 14.20
C ASP A 149 -18.34 18.01 14.95
N ASN A 150 -19.23 18.13 15.92
CA ASN A 150 -19.78 17.00 16.67
C ASN A 150 -21.21 16.64 16.25
N SER A 151 -21.64 17.02 15.04
CA SER A 151 -22.97 16.69 14.52
C SER A 151 -23.16 15.17 14.36
N LYS A 152 -22.06 14.44 14.14
CA LYS A 152 -21.99 12.99 14.08
C LYS A 152 -20.83 12.49 14.95
N PRO A 153 -20.99 11.34 15.66
CA PRO A 153 -19.88 10.77 16.42
C PRO A 153 -18.77 10.27 15.48
N VAL A 154 -17.52 10.51 15.90
CA VAL A 154 -16.32 9.96 15.26
C VAL A 154 -15.72 8.89 16.15
N THR A 155 -15.45 7.72 15.59
CA THR A 155 -14.83 6.62 16.34
C THR A 155 -13.84 5.86 15.47
N ALA A 156 -12.88 5.17 16.11
CA ALA A 156 -12.01 4.23 15.43
C ALA A 156 -11.79 2.95 16.26
N VAL A 157 -11.66 1.83 15.59
CA VAL A 157 -11.24 0.55 16.18
C VAL A 157 -9.98 0.10 15.45
N PHE A 158 -8.87 -0.06 16.19
CA PHE A 158 -7.57 -0.40 15.62
C PHE A 158 -7.30 -1.89 15.79
N TYR A 159 -7.26 -2.62 14.69
CA TYR A 159 -6.97 -4.04 14.62
C TYR A 159 -5.48 -4.25 14.30
N ASN A 160 -4.65 -4.23 15.35
CA ASN A 160 -3.20 -4.34 15.20
C ASN A 160 -2.71 -5.80 15.06
N ASP A 161 -3.52 -6.75 15.51
CA ASP A 161 -3.17 -8.18 15.60
C ASP A 161 -3.76 -9.03 14.45
N ILE A 162 -4.24 -8.37 13.38
CA ILE A 162 -4.70 -9.04 12.16
C ILE A 162 -3.79 -8.76 10.97
N ASP A 163 -3.90 -9.56 9.92
CA ASP A 163 -3.19 -9.36 8.65
C ASP A 163 -4.21 -9.27 7.48
N PRO A 164 -4.25 -8.10 6.80
CA PRO A 164 -3.47 -6.88 7.04
C PRO A 164 -3.92 -6.12 8.29
N THR A 165 -2.97 -5.50 9.00
CA THR A 165 -3.29 -4.53 10.07
C THR A 165 -4.19 -3.43 9.52
N ALA A 166 -5.23 -3.07 10.26
CA ALA A 166 -6.23 -2.10 9.79
C ALA A 166 -6.87 -1.30 10.94
N ALA A 167 -7.53 -0.21 10.59
CA ALA A 167 -8.48 0.44 11.48
C ALA A 167 -9.84 0.59 10.79
N VAL A 168 -10.91 0.48 11.56
CA VAL A 168 -12.27 0.82 11.13
C VAL A 168 -12.59 2.19 11.69
N VAL A 169 -12.68 3.19 10.82
CA VAL A 169 -13.03 4.56 11.17
C VAL A 169 -14.48 4.81 10.83
N SER A 170 -15.22 5.41 11.77
CA SER A 170 -16.64 5.71 11.59
C SER A 170 -16.90 7.20 11.83
N TRP A 171 -17.74 7.79 10.99
CA TRP A 171 -18.31 9.13 11.16
C TRP A 171 -19.84 9.04 11.03
N GLY A 172 -20.51 9.01 12.17
CA GLY A 172 -21.93 8.67 12.23
C GLY A 172 -22.17 7.23 11.82
N ASN A 173 -22.97 7.02 10.77
CA ASN A 173 -23.26 5.69 10.21
C ASN A 173 -22.33 5.28 9.06
N ASP A 174 -21.50 6.20 8.61
CA ASP A 174 -20.55 5.93 7.52
C ASP A 174 -19.29 5.30 8.11
N GLN A 175 -18.76 4.28 7.44
CA GLN A 175 -17.55 3.55 7.88
C GLN A 175 -16.56 3.38 6.74
N ALA A 176 -15.29 3.39 7.10
CA ALA A 176 -14.20 3.04 6.19
C ALA A 176 -13.15 2.18 6.91
N ILE A 177 -12.66 1.15 6.22
CA ILE A 177 -11.48 0.41 6.63
C ILE A 177 -10.27 1.12 6.05
N VAL A 178 -9.33 1.51 6.90
CA VAL A 178 -8.10 2.23 6.54
C VAL A 178 -6.86 1.44 6.97
N PHE A 179 -5.75 1.68 6.30
CA PHE A 179 -4.51 0.92 6.47
C PHE A 179 -3.37 1.81 6.93
N PRO A 180 -2.36 1.26 7.65
CA PRO A 180 -1.19 2.03 8.02
C PRO A 180 -0.53 2.66 6.81
N MET A 181 -0.25 3.96 6.92
CA MET A 181 0.44 4.75 5.89
C MET A 181 1.82 5.18 6.40
N PRO A 182 2.79 5.37 5.49
CA PRO A 182 4.06 5.98 5.88
C PRO A 182 3.82 7.34 6.55
N VAL A 183 4.51 7.56 7.66
CA VAL A 183 4.57 8.88 8.32
C VAL A 183 5.83 9.61 7.88
N THR A 184 5.77 10.93 7.78
CA THR A 184 6.93 11.78 7.52
C THR A 184 7.75 11.96 8.79
N GLN A 185 8.99 12.47 8.70
CA GLN A 185 9.84 12.70 9.87
C GLN A 185 9.22 13.70 10.85
N ASP A 186 8.42 14.63 10.37
CA ASP A 186 7.72 15.62 11.20
C ASP A 186 6.51 15.02 11.96
N GLU A 187 6.07 13.82 11.57
CA GLU A 187 4.95 13.09 12.18
C GLU A 187 5.40 11.99 13.16
N ASN A 188 6.66 11.99 13.61
CA ASN A 188 7.28 10.91 14.39
C ASN A 188 6.60 10.57 15.72
N ASN A 189 5.74 11.45 16.26
CA ASN A 189 4.97 11.22 17.49
C ASN A 189 3.51 10.81 17.20
N GLY A 190 3.23 10.28 16.02
CA GLY A 190 1.86 9.96 15.64
C GLY A 190 1.74 8.75 14.73
N GLY A 191 0.54 8.49 14.28
CA GLY A 191 0.21 7.45 13.32
C GLY A 191 -0.58 8.01 12.15
N ARG A 192 -0.49 7.34 11.02
CA ARG A 192 -1.31 7.65 9.85
C ARG A 192 -1.96 6.40 9.31
N TRP A 193 -3.25 6.49 9.10
CA TRP A 193 -4.08 5.42 8.57
C TRP A 193 -4.90 5.96 7.41
N GLY A 194 -4.87 5.32 6.28
CA GLY A 194 -5.56 5.89 5.11
C GLY A 194 -5.95 4.87 4.06
N ARG A 195 -6.81 5.33 3.18
CA ARG A 195 -7.18 4.75 1.90
C ARG A 195 -7.65 5.87 0.96
N GLU A 196 -8.03 5.56 -0.26
CA GLU A 196 -8.60 6.58 -1.13
C GLU A 196 -9.84 7.24 -0.50
N GLY A 197 -9.77 8.56 -0.36
CA GLY A 197 -10.84 9.39 0.21
C GLY A 197 -10.94 9.43 1.73
N VAL A 198 -10.12 8.67 2.48
CA VAL A 198 -10.10 8.71 3.95
C VAL A 198 -8.68 8.73 4.47
N ASP A 199 -8.38 9.66 5.37
CA ASP A 199 -7.08 9.80 6.01
C ASP A 199 -7.26 10.18 7.49
N LEU A 200 -6.80 9.33 8.39
CA LEU A 200 -6.77 9.57 9.84
C LEU A 200 -5.32 9.77 10.26
N ARG A 201 -4.99 10.96 10.75
CA ARG A 201 -3.67 11.32 11.26
C ARG A 201 -3.74 11.65 12.72
N THR A 202 -2.86 11.06 13.49
CA THR A 202 -2.69 11.39 14.90
C THR A 202 -1.32 12.02 15.12
N HIS A 203 -1.25 13.09 15.86
CA HIS A 203 -0.01 13.73 16.28
C HIS A 203 -0.18 14.25 17.70
N ASP A 204 0.53 13.68 18.66
CA ASP A 204 0.33 13.91 20.10
C ASP A 204 -1.16 13.74 20.48
N ASP A 205 -1.78 14.78 21.08
CA ASP A 205 -3.20 14.77 21.45
C ASP A 205 -4.15 15.22 20.33
N GLN A 206 -3.61 15.56 19.14
CA GLN A 206 -4.38 16.04 18.00
C GLN A 206 -4.65 14.92 17.01
N THR A 207 -5.84 14.90 16.48
CA THR A 207 -6.23 13.95 15.43
C THR A 207 -6.92 14.71 14.30
N THR A 208 -6.47 14.53 13.08
CA THR A 208 -7.15 15.04 11.88
C THR A 208 -7.78 13.87 11.15
N LEU A 209 -9.06 13.95 10.87
CA LEU A 209 -9.78 13.02 10.03
C LEU A 209 -10.23 13.72 8.75
N GLU A 210 -9.73 13.25 7.61
CA GLU A 210 -10.31 13.54 6.31
C GLU A 210 -11.22 12.38 5.92
N PHE A 211 -12.48 12.66 5.62
CA PHE A 211 -13.47 11.64 5.30
C PHE A 211 -14.29 12.09 4.10
N TYR A 212 -13.94 11.57 2.92
CA TYR A 212 -14.56 11.87 1.62
C TYR A 212 -14.79 13.37 1.37
N GLY A 213 -13.72 14.16 1.56
CA GLY A 213 -13.71 15.60 1.30
C GLY A 213 -14.14 16.48 2.47
N THR A 214 -14.48 15.91 3.62
CA THR A 214 -14.70 16.63 4.86
C THR A 214 -13.51 16.45 5.78
N THR A 215 -12.96 17.55 6.32
CA THR A 215 -11.84 17.51 7.27
C THR A 215 -12.34 17.92 8.65
N LEU A 216 -12.03 17.09 9.66
CA LEU A 216 -12.37 17.29 11.06
C LEU A 216 -11.10 17.39 11.91
N GLN A 217 -11.06 18.32 12.83
CA GLN A 217 -10.02 18.44 13.86
C GLN A 217 -10.56 17.85 15.16
N CYS A 218 -9.90 16.80 15.64
CA CYS A 218 -10.40 15.97 16.72
C CYS A 218 -9.38 15.81 17.85
N GLN A 219 -9.87 15.37 19.01
CA GLN A 219 -9.08 14.89 20.14
C GLN A 219 -9.73 13.64 20.70
N VAL A 220 -8.93 12.73 21.27
CA VAL A 220 -9.47 11.55 21.95
C VAL A 220 -10.40 12.00 23.09
N ALA A 221 -11.63 11.49 23.10
CA ALA A 221 -12.58 11.75 24.19
C ALA A 221 -12.08 11.04 25.46
N ARG A 222 -11.92 11.82 26.54
CA ARG A 222 -11.51 11.33 27.87
C ARG A 222 -12.73 11.05 28.72
#